data_0c2d32024da6c6c3b11b17f7c97021a4
#
_entry.id   0c2d32024da6c6c3b11b17f7c97021a4
#
_cell.length_a   1.000
_cell.length_b   1.000
_cell.length_c   1.000
_cell.angle_alpha   90.00
_cell.angle_beta   90.00
_cell.angle_gamma   90.00
#
_symmetry.space_group_name_H-M   'P 1'
#
loop_
_entity.id
_entity.type
_entity.pdbx_description
1 polymer ?
#
loop_
_entity_poly.entity_id
_entity_poly.type
_entity_poly.pdbx_seq_one_letter_code
_entity_poly.pdbx_strand_id
1 'polypeptide(L)'
;MQDAQPPVTEPPWERVPGATPRFNFAQYLMDCNAGRGAKTAYVDDHGSLSYAQLEQRVRRAAAALRAAGLRREERVLLVMQDCVHWPVAFLGALYAGIVPVAVNTLLTADDYAYMLENSRAQALLVSGAVLPALSAALVRADHEVRQVVVSHPVAPLHAGEVDFEAFVDAQEPLARAVATGPDDPGFWLYSSGSTGRPKAAVHSHANPYWTLELYGRPVLGLREEDVCFSAAKLFFAYGLGNALSFPLGVGASVVLMPERPTPQATFRRLRGEVGGLRPTVFFGAPTGYSGMLAHPELPARSDVALRLASSAGEALPADIGERFKAHFGADIVDGIGSTEMLHIFLSNRPDRVRYGTTGWPVPGYDIELRGDDGGPVADGEPGDLYIHGPSSALMYWGNRAKSRDTFQGGWTKSGDKYVRNPDGTYTYSGRSDDMIKVSGIYVSPFEVEATLVQHPAVLEAAVIGVTDAEGLGKTKAFVVCKDGSTVGAEELKAFVKERLAPYKYPRLIEFVDELPKTATGKIQRFRLRQREAGAA
;
A
#
# COMPACT_ATOMS: atom_id res chain seq x y z
N MET A 1 3.40 8.60 32.55
CA MET A 1 3.45 7.16 32.67
C MET A 1 4.01 6.68 31.34
N GLN A 2 5.21 6.13 31.30
CA GLN A 2 5.74 5.45 30.12
C GLN A 2 4.82 4.25 29.89
N ASP A 3 4.09 4.26 28.74
CA ASP A 3 3.27 3.13 28.33
C ASP A 3 4.21 1.93 28.20
N ALA A 4 4.04 0.93 29.07
CA ALA A 4 4.75 -0.33 28.97
C ALA A 4 4.42 -0.94 27.60
N GLN A 5 5.40 -1.02 26.72
CA GLN A 5 5.27 -1.73 25.45
C GLN A 5 4.81 -3.15 25.77
N PRO A 6 3.75 -3.67 25.07
CA PRO A 6 3.42 -5.07 25.22
C PRO A 6 4.67 -5.89 24.86
N PRO A 7 4.98 -6.96 25.61
CA PRO A 7 6.15 -7.76 25.33
C PRO A 7 6.05 -8.29 23.91
N VAL A 8 7.05 -8.04 23.08
CA VAL A 8 7.20 -8.69 21.78
C VAL A 8 7.30 -10.18 22.07
N THR A 9 6.28 -10.93 21.70
CA THR A 9 6.29 -12.39 21.92
C THR A 9 7.41 -12.98 21.08
N GLU A 10 8.19 -13.89 21.67
CA GLU A 10 9.27 -14.62 21.01
C GLU A 10 8.72 -15.25 19.69
N PRO A 11 9.34 -14.97 18.55
CA PRO A 11 8.81 -15.43 17.27
C PRO A 11 8.85 -16.97 17.18
N PRO A 12 7.93 -17.58 16.41
CA PRO A 12 7.78 -19.04 16.41
C PRO A 12 9.04 -19.81 16.00
N TRP A 13 9.94 -19.20 15.24
CA TRP A 13 11.19 -19.82 14.78
C TRP A 13 12.33 -19.77 15.82
N GLU A 14 12.20 -19.01 16.89
CA GLU A 14 13.18 -18.96 18.00
C GLU A 14 12.83 -19.88 19.16
N ARG A 15 11.62 -20.46 19.17
CA ARG A 15 11.12 -21.29 20.28
C ARG A 15 11.86 -22.62 20.48
N VAL A 16 12.72 -23.02 19.53
CA VAL A 16 13.54 -24.24 19.63
C VAL A 16 15.00 -23.85 19.55
N PRO A 17 15.67 -23.61 20.69
CA PRO A 17 17.07 -23.19 20.73
C PRO A 17 17.99 -24.19 20.00
N GLY A 18 18.91 -23.67 19.20
CA GLY A 18 19.91 -24.47 18.47
C GLY A 18 19.41 -25.23 17.24
N ALA A 19 18.13 -25.19 16.92
CA ALA A 19 17.62 -25.72 15.66
C ALA A 19 17.81 -24.71 14.52
N THR A 20 17.99 -25.20 13.29
CA THR A 20 17.93 -24.33 12.10
C THR A 20 16.52 -23.70 12.02
N PRO A 21 16.41 -22.36 12.05
CA PRO A 21 15.11 -21.71 12.00
C PRO A 21 14.31 -22.12 10.76
N ARG A 22 13.09 -22.57 10.96
CA ARG A 22 12.16 -22.93 9.88
C ARG A 22 10.90 -22.13 10.01
N PHE A 23 10.55 -21.43 8.96
CA PHE A 23 9.34 -20.63 8.91
C PHE A 23 8.86 -20.48 7.48
N ASN A 24 7.61 -20.87 7.21
CA ASN A 24 6.91 -20.61 5.96
C ASN A 24 5.65 -19.81 6.29
N PHE A 25 5.54 -18.58 5.80
CA PHE A 25 4.46 -17.69 6.18
C PHE A 25 3.07 -18.21 5.77
N ALA A 26 2.96 -18.89 4.61
CA ALA A 26 1.69 -19.49 4.21
C ALA A 26 1.26 -20.61 5.15
N GLN A 27 2.20 -21.49 5.56
CA GLN A 27 1.92 -22.52 6.56
C GLN A 27 1.52 -21.90 7.90
N TYR A 28 2.22 -20.86 8.34
CA TYR A 28 1.88 -20.13 9.57
C TYR A 28 0.44 -19.62 9.57
N LEU A 29 -0.02 -19.03 8.47
CA LEU A 29 -1.42 -18.58 8.35
C LEU A 29 -2.42 -19.74 8.36
N MET A 30 -2.09 -20.89 7.76
CA MET A 30 -2.94 -22.10 7.84
C MET A 30 -3.04 -22.58 9.29
N ASP A 31 -1.90 -22.65 10.00
CA ASP A 31 -1.84 -23.08 11.39
C ASP A 31 -2.62 -22.13 12.34
N CYS A 32 -2.56 -20.83 12.10
CA CYS A 32 -3.38 -19.83 12.83
C CYS A 32 -4.88 -20.12 12.72
N ASN A 33 -5.31 -20.76 11.64
CA ASN A 33 -6.73 -21.02 11.36
C ASN A 33 -7.15 -22.47 11.55
N ALA A 34 -6.31 -23.29 12.17
CA ALA A 34 -6.68 -24.63 12.57
C ALA A 34 -7.93 -24.59 13.47
N GLY A 35 -8.98 -25.31 13.09
CA GLY A 35 -10.28 -25.30 13.76
C GLY A 35 -11.31 -24.31 13.20
N ARG A 36 -10.94 -23.38 12.29
CA ARG A 36 -11.87 -22.42 11.65
C ARG A 36 -12.35 -22.85 10.26
N GLY A 37 -12.18 -24.10 9.90
CA GLY A 37 -12.39 -24.59 8.52
C GLY A 37 -13.71 -24.19 7.87
N ALA A 38 -14.81 -24.16 8.63
CA ALA A 38 -16.16 -23.82 8.12
C ALA A 38 -16.39 -22.30 7.97
N LYS A 39 -15.56 -21.45 8.59
CA LYS A 39 -15.71 -20.00 8.53
C LYS A 39 -15.31 -19.46 7.15
N THR A 40 -16.05 -18.47 6.66
CA THR A 40 -15.71 -17.76 5.43
C THR A 40 -14.41 -16.98 5.63
N ALA A 41 -13.40 -17.25 4.80
CA ALA A 41 -12.16 -16.50 4.73
C ALA A 41 -12.27 -15.35 3.75
N TYR A 42 -12.74 -15.60 2.55
CA TYR A 42 -12.85 -14.62 1.46
C TYR A 42 -14.20 -14.66 0.78
N VAL A 43 -14.63 -13.47 0.34
CA VAL A 43 -15.80 -13.27 -0.53
C VAL A 43 -15.43 -12.26 -1.62
N ASP A 44 -15.87 -12.52 -2.86
CA ASP A 44 -15.83 -11.58 -3.99
C ASP A 44 -17.14 -11.63 -4.80
N ASP A 45 -17.18 -10.96 -5.95
CA ASP A 45 -18.35 -10.95 -6.83
C ASP A 45 -18.61 -12.29 -7.54
N HIS A 46 -17.67 -13.25 -7.49
CA HIS A 46 -17.78 -14.55 -8.14
C HIS A 46 -18.09 -15.68 -7.14
N GLY A 47 -17.82 -15.49 -5.86
CA GLY A 47 -18.07 -16.52 -4.86
C GLY A 47 -17.39 -16.29 -3.52
N SER A 48 -17.23 -17.37 -2.77
CA SER A 48 -16.60 -17.33 -1.45
C SER A 48 -15.71 -18.56 -1.24
N LEU A 49 -14.72 -18.41 -0.36
CA LEU A 49 -13.91 -19.51 0.16
C LEU A 49 -14.00 -19.56 1.67
N SER A 50 -14.26 -20.75 2.21
CA SER A 50 -14.03 -21.01 3.63
C SER A 50 -12.53 -21.18 3.91
N TYR A 51 -12.11 -21.14 5.18
CA TYR A 51 -10.72 -21.39 5.56
C TYR A 51 -10.24 -22.78 5.14
N ALA A 52 -11.08 -23.81 5.24
CA ALA A 52 -10.74 -25.15 4.76
C ALA A 52 -10.56 -25.20 3.23
N GLN A 53 -11.44 -24.53 2.49
CA GLN A 53 -11.32 -24.44 1.04
C GLN A 53 -10.07 -23.64 0.62
N LEU A 54 -9.80 -22.53 1.32
CA LEU A 54 -8.59 -21.75 1.07
C LEU A 54 -7.33 -22.60 1.28
N GLU A 55 -7.21 -23.30 2.42
CA GLU A 55 -6.08 -24.18 2.69
C GLU A 55 -5.91 -25.25 1.60
N GLN A 56 -6.98 -25.96 1.27
CA GLN A 56 -6.95 -27.00 0.26
C GLN A 56 -6.47 -26.45 -1.09
N ARG A 57 -7.01 -25.31 -1.53
CA ARG A 57 -6.65 -24.69 -2.81
C ARG A 57 -5.23 -24.14 -2.81
N VAL A 58 -4.75 -23.55 -1.71
CA VAL A 58 -3.37 -23.12 -1.54
C VAL A 58 -2.41 -24.29 -1.70
N ARG A 59 -2.69 -25.43 -1.09
CA ARG A 59 -1.86 -26.63 -1.16
C ARG A 59 -1.89 -27.28 -2.56
N ARG A 60 -3.01 -27.22 -3.28
CA ARG A 60 -3.13 -27.65 -4.69
C ARG A 60 -2.39 -26.69 -5.63
N ALA A 61 -2.52 -25.36 -5.45
CA ALA A 61 -1.79 -24.37 -6.23
C ALA A 61 -0.27 -24.54 -6.07
N ALA A 62 0.18 -24.81 -4.84
CA ALA A 62 1.58 -25.13 -4.57
C ALA A 62 2.06 -26.38 -5.33
N ALA A 63 1.25 -27.43 -5.36
CA ALA A 63 1.53 -28.64 -6.13
C ALA A 63 1.56 -28.38 -7.64
N ALA A 64 0.60 -27.59 -8.15
CA ALA A 64 0.50 -27.23 -9.56
C ALA A 64 1.71 -26.43 -10.05
N LEU A 65 2.16 -25.43 -9.29
CA LEU A 65 3.37 -24.66 -9.61
C LEU A 65 4.61 -25.55 -9.66
N ARG A 66 4.75 -26.49 -8.73
CA ARG A 66 5.85 -27.45 -8.75
C ARG A 66 5.76 -28.45 -9.92
N ALA A 67 4.56 -28.94 -10.23
CA ALA A 67 4.32 -29.79 -11.38
C ALA A 67 4.60 -29.09 -12.72
N ALA A 68 4.38 -27.76 -12.78
CA ALA A 68 4.77 -26.91 -13.90
C ALA A 68 6.30 -26.68 -13.98
N GLY A 69 7.09 -27.32 -13.10
CA GLY A 69 8.55 -27.30 -13.12
C GLY A 69 9.20 -26.14 -12.38
N LEU A 70 8.45 -25.32 -11.63
CA LEU A 70 9.02 -24.24 -10.83
C LEU A 70 9.75 -24.82 -9.59
N ARG A 71 10.91 -24.28 -9.32
CA ARG A 71 11.78 -24.66 -8.20
C ARG A 71 11.72 -23.63 -7.08
N ARG A 72 12.24 -23.99 -5.91
CA ARG A 72 12.41 -23.07 -4.79
C ARG A 72 13.14 -21.80 -5.24
N GLU A 73 12.66 -20.65 -4.77
CA GLU A 73 13.17 -19.29 -5.04
C GLU A 73 13.04 -18.84 -6.51
N GLU A 74 12.53 -19.66 -7.43
CA GLU A 74 12.09 -19.16 -8.73
C GLU A 74 10.86 -18.25 -8.56
N ARG A 75 10.70 -17.30 -9.47
CA ARG A 75 9.64 -16.29 -9.37
C ARG A 75 8.45 -16.66 -10.22
N VAL A 76 7.27 -16.28 -9.72
CA VAL A 76 6.02 -16.26 -10.46
C VAL A 76 5.46 -14.83 -10.45
N LEU A 77 5.20 -14.26 -11.63
CA LEU A 77 4.62 -12.92 -11.75
C LEU A 77 3.11 -13.02 -11.55
N LEU A 78 2.56 -12.29 -10.57
CA LEU A 78 1.14 -12.18 -10.28
C LEU A 78 0.61 -10.83 -10.77
N VAL A 79 -0.15 -10.83 -11.88
CA VAL A 79 -0.82 -9.65 -12.42
C VAL A 79 -2.33 -9.89 -12.40
N MET A 80 -2.87 -10.00 -11.20
CA MET A 80 -4.24 -10.43 -10.96
C MET A 80 -5.05 -9.36 -10.23
N GLN A 81 -6.31 -9.21 -10.63
CA GLN A 81 -7.29 -8.40 -9.90
C GLN A 81 -7.64 -9.08 -8.56
N ASP A 82 -8.10 -8.29 -7.60
CA ASP A 82 -8.49 -8.80 -6.29
C ASP A 82 -9.73 -9.70 -6.40
N CYS A 83 -9.51 -10.99 -6.32
CA CYS A 83 -10.53 -12.04 -6.32
C CYS A 83 -10.05 -13.21 -5.45
N VAL A 84 -10.89 -14.19 -5.21
CA VAL A 84 -10.55 -15.36 -4.37
C VAL A 84 -9.37 -16.18 -4.91
N HIS A 85 -9.05 -16.10 -6.21
CA HIS A 85 -7.87 -16.74 -6.78
C HIS A 85 -6.56 -16.09 -6.37
N TRP A 86 -6.57 -14.78 -6.07
CA TRP A 86 -5.35 -14.03 -5.74
C TRP A 86 -4.66 -14.56 -4.47
N PRO A 87 -5.34 -14.68 -3.30
CA PRO A 87 -4.72 -15.26 -2.11
C PRO A 87 -4.33 -16.73 -2.30
N VAL A 88 -5.06 -17.51 -3.09
CA VAL A 88 -4.70 -18.90 -3.44
C VAL A 88 -3.38 -18.93 -4.22
N ALA A 89 -3.21 -18.09 -5.23
CA ALA A 89 -2.00 -17.99 -6.03
C ALA A 89 -0.79 -17.55 -5.20
N PHE A 90 -0.95 -16.47 -4.43
CA PHE A 90 0.12 -15.89 -3.63
C PHE A 90 0.59 -16.84 -2.51
N LEU A 91 -0.34 -17.35 -1.72
CA LEU A 91 -0.03 -18.29 -0.65
C LEU A 91 0.43 -19.65 -1.17
N GLY A 92 -0.11 -20.10 -2.31
CA GLY A 92 0.34 -21.32 -2.98
C GLY A 92 1.79 -21.25 -3.42
N ALA A 93 2.22 -20.13 -3.97
CA ALA A 93 3.63 -19.89 -4.31
C ALA A 93 4.50 -19.91 -3.04
N LEU A 94 4.15 -19.16 -2.00
CA LEU A 94 4.88 -19.17 -0.72
C LEU A 94 4.95 -20.57 -0.10
N TYR A 95 3.85 -21.32 -0.12
CA TYR A 95 3.79 -22.68 0.42
C TYR A 95 4.74 -23.63 -0.30
N ALA A 96 4.92 -23.45 -1.61
CA ALA A 96 5.85 -24.18 -2.45
C ALA A 96 7.31 -23.70 -2.35
N GLY A 97 7.60 -22.65 -1.58
CA GLY A 97 8.91 -21.98 -1.54
C GLY A 97 9.26 -21.24 -2.84
N ILE A 98 8.25 -20.89 -3.63
CA ILE A 98 8.34 -20.10 -4.86
C ILE A 98 8.01 -18.66 -4.51
N VAL A 99 8.68 -17.70 -5.14
CA VAL A 99 8.59 -16.28 -4.83
C VAL A 99 7.52 -15.59 -5.70
N PRO A 100 6.32 -15.29 -5.18
CA PRO A 100 5.35 -14.49 -5.90
C PRO A 100 5.82 -13.03 -6.00
N VAL A 101 5.71 -12.47 -7.21
CA VAL A 101 6.00 -11.08 -7.53
C VAL A 101 4.68 -10.40 -7.87
N ALA A 102 4.11 -9.69 -6.90
CA ALA A 102 2.81 -9.05 -7.06
C ALA A 102 2.93 -7.72 -7.81
N VAL A 103 2.12 -7.53 -8.86
CA VAL A 103 2.24 -6.42 -9.79
C VAL A 103 0.91 -5.72 -9.99
N ASN A 104 0.96 -4.40 -10.10
CA ASN A 104 -0.19 -3.54 -10.38
C ASN A 104 -0.83 -3.90 -11.73
N THR A 105 -2.14 -4.06 -11.75
CA THR A 105 -2.95 -4.46 -12.91
C THR A 105 -3.28 -3.31 -13.88
N LEU A 106 -2.84 -2.08 -13.58
CA LEU A 106 -3.16 -0.87 -14.34
C LEU A 106 -1.93 -0.27 -15.05
N LEU A 107 -0.90 -1.07 -15.29
CA LEU A 107 0.33 -0.64 -15.94
C LEU A 107 0.25 -0.84 -17.47
N THR A 108 1.23 -0.26 -18.17
CA THR A 108 1.36 -0.41 -19.63
C THR A 108 2.05 -1.72 -20.00
N ALA A 109 1.94 -2.12 -21.27
CA ALA A 109 2.67 -3.28 -21.79
C ALA A 109 4.19 -3.12 -21.67
N ASP A 110 4.71 -1.90 -21.78
CA ASP A 110 6.15 -1.62 -21.64
C ASP A 110 6.62 -1.77 -20.19
N ASP A 111 5.78 -1.37 -19.21
CA ASP A 111 6.06 -1.61 -17.79
C ASP A 111 6.09 -3.12 -17.48
N TYR A 112 5.13 -3.87 -18.03
CA TYR A 112 5.08 -5.31 -17.85
C TYR A 112 6.24 -6.02 -18.52
N ALA A 113 6.67 -5.59 -19.73
CA ALA A 113 7.85 -6.12 -20.40
C ALA A 113 9.10 -5.96 -19.52
N TYR A 114 9.30 -4.75 -18.98
CA TYR A 114 10.38 -4.52 -18.02
C TYR A 114 10.30 -5.43 -16.79
N MET A 115 9.10 -5.63 -16.23
CA MET A 115 8.95 -6.48 -15.04
C MET A 115 9.17 -7.96 -15.33
N LEU A 116 8.79 -8.45 -16.51
CA LEU A 116 9.07 -9.81 -16.97
C LEU A 116 10.59 -10.06 -17.06
N GLU A 117 11.32 -9.15 -17.71
CA GLU A 117 12.80 -9.22 -17.83
C GLU A 117 13.48 -9.09 -16.46
N ASN A 118 13.07 -8.09 -15.66
CA ASN A 118 13.69 -7.81 -14.37
C ASN A 118 13.46 -8.93 -13.36
N SER A 119 12.24 -9.47 -13.28
CA SER A 119 11.90 -10.54 -12.33
C SER A 119 12.46 -11.91 -12.74
N ARG A 120 12.71 -12.13 -14.02
CA ARG A 120 13.03 -13.47 -14.57
C ARG A 120 12.02 -14.51 -14.10
N ALA A 121 10.73 -14.14 -14.13
CA ALA A 121 9.66 -15.02 -13.68
C ALA A 121 9.51 -16.22 -14.62
N GLN A 122 9.36 -17.43 -14.04
CA GLN A 122 9.22 -18.68 -14.79
C GLN A 122 7.76 -19.00 -15.13
N ALA A 123 6.82 -18.34 -14.42
CA ALA A 123 5.40 -18.41 -14.71
C ALA A 123 4.74 -17.04 -14.56
N LEU A 124 3.62 -16.87 -15.26
CA LEU A 124 2.74 -15.72 -15.20
C LEU A 124 1.35 -16.18 -14.77
N LEU A 125 0.83 -15.64 -13.67
CA LEU A 125 -0.56 -15.76 -13.26
C LEU A 125 -1.24 -14.43 -13.50
N VAL A 126 -2.28 -14.40 -14.34
CA VAL A 126 -2.87 -13.15 -14.84
C VAL A 126 -4.39 -13.21 -14.85
N SER A 127 -5.08 -12.12 -14.52
CA SER A 127 -6.53 -12.02 -14.75
C SER A 127 -6.84 -11.84 -16.24
N GLY A 128 -7.88 -12.52 -16.72
CA GLY A 128 -8.30 -12.47 -18.13
C GLY A 128 -8.47 -11.05 -18.67
N ALA A 129 -8.97 -10.11 -17.86
CA ALA A 129 -9.11 -8.72 -18.24
C ALA A 129 -7.76 -7.99 -18.49
N VAL A 130 -6.66 -8.48 -17.91
CA VAL A 130 -5.32 -7.88 -18.04
C VAL A 130 -4.47 -8.63 -19.07
N LEU A 131 -4.87 -9.85 -19.43
CA LEU A 131 -4.13 -10.72 -20.36
C LEU A 131 -3.73 -10.06 -21.68
N PRO A 132 -4.56 -9.24 -22.37
CA PRO A 132 -4.15 -8.60 -23.61
C PRO A 132 -2.89 -7.71 -23.47
N ALA A 133 -2.76 -6.98 -22.37
CA ALA A 133 -1.58 -6.15 -22.11
C ALA A 133 -0.34 -7.00 -21.82
N LEU A 134 -0.52 -8.12 -21.10
CA LEU A 134 0.56 -9.07 -20.82
C LEU A 134 0.99 -9.86 -22.07
N SER A 135 0.06 -10.24 -22.93
CA SER A 135 0.39 -10.90 -24.21
C SER A 135 1.25 -9.99 -25.09
N ALA A 136 0.91 -8.68 -25.15
CA ALA A 136 1.74 -7.70 -25.85
C ALA A 136 3.12 -7.50 -25.19
N ALA A 137 3.21 -7.59 -23.86
CA ALA A 137 4.47 -7.52 -23.13
C ALA A 137 5.35 -8.76 -23.37
N LEU A 138 4.77 -9.97 -23.34
CA LEU A 138 5.48 -11.23 -23.61
C LEU A 138 6.12 -11.25 -25.00
N VAL A 139 5.46 -10.68 -26.02
CA VAL A 139 6.06 -10.58 -27.37
C VAL A 139 7.26 -9.65 -27.42
N ARG A 140 7.33 -8.63 -26.54
CA ARG A 140 8.38 -7.60 -26.55
C ARG A 140 9.57 -7.92 -25.65
N ALA A 141 9.33 -8.63 -24.55
CA ALA A 141 10.31 -8.87 -23.50
C ALA A 141 11.19 -10.09 -23.82
N ASP A 142 12.46 -10.02 -23.45
CA ASP A 142 13.33 -11.20 -23.30
C ASP A 142 13.00 -11.86 -21.95
N HIS A 143 12.07 -12.81 -21.96
CA HIS A 143 11.49 -13.38 -20.74
C HIS A 143 11.76 -14.90 -20.60
N GLU A 144 11.65 -15.39 -19.36
CA GLU A 144 11.82 -16.80 -19.00
C GLU A 144 10.49 -17.53 -18.70
N VAL A 145 9.34 -16.92 -18.98
CA VAL A 145 8.01 -17.50 -18.70
C VAL A 145 7.77 -18.73 -19.54
N ARG A 146 7.49 -19.86 -18.88
CA ARG A 146 7.18 -21.17 -19.49
C ARG A 146 5.72 -21.54 -19.32
N GLN A 147 5.02 -20.97 -18.34
CA GLN A 147 3.63 -21.28 -18.02
C GLN A 147 2.84 -19.97 -17.85
N VAL A 148 1.70 -19.86 -18.53
CA VAL A 148 0.72 -18.79 -18.35
C VAL A 148 -0.56 -19.39 -17.79
N VAL A 149 -1.02 -18.86 -16.65
CA VAL A 149 -2.26 -19.29 -15.97
C VAL A 149 -3.21 -18.11 -15.90
N VAL A 150 -4.43 -18.29 -16.40
CA VAL A 150 -5.40 -17.21 -16.55
C VAL A 150 -6.54 -17.37 -15.56
N SER A 151 -6.70 -16.39 -14.69
CA SER A 151 -7.81 -16.29 -13.74
C SER A 151 -8.99 -15.57 -14.40
N HIS A 152 -10.18 -16.14 -14.33
CA HIS A 152 -11.39 -15.60 -14.96
C HIS A 152 -11.18 -15.20 -16.43
N PRO A 153 -10.94 -16.17 -17.34
CA PRO A 153 -10.78 -15.87 -18.76
C PRO A 153 -11.99 -15.14 -19.33
N VAL A 154 -11.75 -14.05 -20.05
CA VAL A 154 -12.81 -13.25 -20.72
C VAL A 154 -12.91 -13.58 -22.21
N ALA A 155 -12.03 -14.44 -22.74
CA ALA A 155 -11.99 -14.95 -24.10
C ALA A 155 -11.43 -16.39 -24.09
N PRO A 156 -11.59 -17.15 -25.20
CA PRO A 156 -10.96 -18.46 -25.33
C PRO A 156 -9.44 -18.38 -25.13
N LEU A 157 -8.89 -19.33 -24.38
CA LEU A 157 -7.47 -19.41 -24.10
C LEU A 157 -6.69 -19.87 -25.34
N HIS A 158 -5.49 -19.32 -25.53
CA HIS A 158 -4.57 -19.72 -26.59
C HIS A 158 -3.74 -20.93 -26.19
N ALA A 159 -3.08 -21.54 -27.16
CA ALA A 159 -2.14 -22.64 -26.90
C ALA A 159 -1.03 -22.19 -25.92
N GLY A 160 -0.84 -22.96 -24.85
CA GLY A 160 0.12 -22.63 -23.77
C GLY A 160 -0.47 -21.82 -22.61
N GLU A 161 -1.72 -21.35 -22.73
CA GLU A 161 -2.47 -20.74 -21.62
C GLU A 161 -3.36 -21.79 -20.95
N VAL A 162 -3.45 -21.75 -19.62
CA VAL A 162 -4.25 -22.68 -18.82
C VAL A 162 -5.18 -21.90 -17.91
N ASP A 163 -6.44 -22.32 -17.81
CA ASP A 163 -7.39 -21.77 -16.83
C ASP A 163 -6.93 -22.03 -15.39
N PHE A 164 -7.11 -21.04 -14.52
CA PHE A 164 -6.64 -21.11 -13.13
C PHE A 164 -7.29 -22.24 -12.34
N GLU A 165 -8.60 -22.47 -12.51
CA GLU A 165 -9.31 -23.53 -11.82
C GLU A 165 -8.80 -24.89 -12.29
N ALA A 166 -8.70 -25.08 -13.61
CA ALA A 166 -8.16 -26.30 -14.18
C ALA A 166 -6.70 -26.56 -13.75
N PHE A 167 -5.88 -25.51 -13.67
CA PHE A 167 -4.49 -25.60 -13.21
C PHE A 167 -4.38 -26.07 -11.76
N VAL A 168 -5.18 -25.50 -10.87
CA VAL A 168 -5.19 -25.84 -9.44
C VAL A 168 -5.80 -27.20 -9.19
N ASP A 169 -6.90 -27.54 -9.85
CA ASP A 169 -7.64 -28.78 -9.63
C ASP A 169 -6.96 -30.03 -10.25
N ALA A 170 -6.01 -29.83 -11.16
CA ALA A 170 -5.24 -30.92 -11.76
C ALA A 170 -4.33 -31.65 -10.75
N GLN A 171 -4.08 -31.10 -9.56
CA GLN A 171 -3.11 -31.64 -8.62
C GLN A 171 -3.71 -32.00 -7.27
N GLU A 172 -3.15 -33.05 -6.65
CA GLU A 172 -3.43 -33.33 -5.24
C GLU A 172 -2.72 -32.33 -4.32
N PRO A 173 -3.32 -31.98 -3.17
CA PRO A 173 -2.73 -31.03 -2.24
C PRO A 173 -1.36 -31.48 -1.73
N LEU A 174 -0.35 -30.59 -1.70
CA LEU A 174 0.92 -30.88 -1.00
C LEU A 174 0.67 -31.18 0.47
N ALA A 175 1.28 -32.23 0.99
CA ALA A 175 1.09 -32.66 2.38
C ALA A 175 1.60 -31.62 3.40
N ARG A 176 2.65 -30.87 3.06
CA ARG A 176 3.29 -29.84 3.91
C ARG A 176 3.99 -28.80 3.06
N ALA A 177 4.18 -27.61 3.63
CA ALA A 177 4.94 -26.54 3.00
C ALA A 177 6.41 -26.93 2.82
N VAL A 178 7.05 -26.31 1.85
CA VAL A 178 8.50 -26.40 1.69
C VAL A 178 9.18 -25.76 2.91
N ALA A 179 10.24 -26.40 3.40
CA ALA A 179 10.99 -25.92 4.55
C ALA A 179 11.82 -24.68 4.17
N THR A 180 11.22 -23.50 4.34
CA THR A 180 11.87 -22.18 4.23
C THR A 180 12.34 -21.69 5.60
N GLY A 181 13.30 -20.77 5.61
CA GLY A 181 13.70 -20.02 6.79
C GLY A 181 12.94 -18.70 6.91
N PRO A 182 12.97 -18.03 8.08
CA PRO A 182 12.35 -16.72 8.26
C PRO A 182 12.95 -15.64 7.35
N ASP A 183 14.24 -15.73 7.08
CA ASP A 183 14.98 -14.76 6.26
C ASP A 183 15.07 -15.13 4.78
N ASP A 184 14.54 -16.30 4.38
CA ASP A 184 14.48 -16.66 2.97
C ASP A 184 13.62 -15.66 2.20
N PRO A 185 13.97 -15.31 0.93
CA PRO A 185 13.12 -14.50 0.08
C PRO A 185 11.71 -15.10 -0.05
N GLY A 186 10.72 -14.36 0.44
CA GLY A 186 9.32 -14.78 0.42
C GLY A 186 8.59 -14.27 -0.82
N PHE A 187 8.60 -12.95 -1.05
CA PHE A 187 7.87 -12.32 -2.15
C PHE A 187 8.48 -10.97 -2.52
N TRP A 188 8.07 -10.43 -3.67
CA TRP A 188 8.47 -9.09 -4.09
C TRP A 188 7.27 -8.20 -4.31
N LEU A 189 7.47 -6.90 -4.02
CA LEU A 189 6.55 -5.83 -4.38
C LEU A 189 7.30 -4.77 -5.18
N TYR A 190 6.71 -4.33 -6.29
CA TYR A 190 7.26 -3.22 -7.03
C TYR A 190 6.79 -1.88 -6.45
N SER A 191 7.72 -0.96 -6.22
CA SER A 191 7.43 0.42 -5.89
C SER A 191 7.79 1.36 -7.05
N SER A 192 6.97 2.40 -7.25
CA SER A 192 7.29 3.46 -8.21
C SER A 192 8.47 4.28 -7.70
N GLY A 193 9.49 4.48 -8.52
CA GLY A 193 10.62 5.36 -8.20
C GLY A 193 10.39 6.78 -8.71
N SER A 194 10.90 7.78 -8.00
CA SER A 194 10.99 9.18 -8.49
C SER A 194 11.86 9.31 -9.77
N THR A 195 12.64 8.28 -10.08
CA THR A 195 13.63 8.26 -11.18
C THR A 195 13.18 7.46 -12.41
N GLY A 196 11.92 7.03 -12.53
CA GLY A 196 11.34 6.42 -13.71
C GLY A 196 10.96 4.94 -13.57
N ARG A 197 11.91 3.98 -13.61
CA ARG A 197 11.57 2.55 -13.62
C ARG A 197 11.18 2.03 -12.23
N PRO A 198 10.17 1.12 -12.12
CA PRO A 198 9.79 0.49 -10.87
C PRO A 198 10.94 -0.32 -10.25
N LYS A 199 10.99 -0.33 -8.91
CA LYS A 199 11.99 -1.06 -8.12
C LYS A 199 11.31 -2.21 -7.39
N ALA A 200 11.85 -3.42 -7.46
CA ALA A 200 11.34 -4.59 -6.77
C ALA A 200 11.95 -4.69 -5.36
N ALA A 201 11.18 -4.41 -4.32
CA ALA A 201 11.56 -4.68 -2.93
C ALA A 201 11.37 -6.17 -2.63
N VAL A 202 12.43 -6.83 -2.18
CA VAL A 202 12.44 -8.24 -1.82
C VAL A 202 12.15 -8.39 -0.34
N HIS A 203 11.07 -9.08 0.00
CA HIS A 203 10.67 -9.36 1.39
C HIS A 203 10.94 -10.80 1.78
N SER A 204 11.27 -11.02 3.05
CA SER A 204 11.43 -12.35 3.62
C SER A 204 10.08 -12.95 4.06
N HIS A 205 10.09 -14.24 4.39
CA HIS A 205 8.93 -14.89 4.99
C HIS A 205 8.56 -14.29 6.38
N ALA A 206 9.51 -13.74 7.13
CA ALA A 206 9.26 -13.13 8.44
C ALA A 206 8.62 -11.75 8.36
N ASN A 207 8.82 -10.99 7.27
CA ASN A 207 8.35 -9.61 7.20
C ASN A 207 6.83 -9.45 7.41
N PRO A 208 5.94 -10.22 6.77
CA PRO A 208 4.50 -10.10 6.98
C PRO A 208 4.05 -10.61 8.37
N TYR A 209 4.80 -11.52 9.00
CA TYR A 209 4.59 -11.90 10.39
C TYR A 209 4.79 -10.69 11.32
N TRP A 210 5.91 -9.98 11.17
CA TRP A 210 6.21 -8.82 12.01
C TRP A 210 5.19 -7.69 11.84
N THR A 211 4.72 -7.42 10.63
CA THR A 211 3.69 -6.39 10.43
C THR A 211 2.35 -6.78 11.07
N LEU A 212 1.99 -8.05 11.07
CA LEU A 212 0.82 -8.57 11.78
C LEU A 212 0.97 -8.42 13.30
N GLU A 213 2.10 -8.88 13.86
CA GLU A 213 2.32 -8.92 15.31
C GLU A 213 2.54 -7.53 15.93
N LEU A 214 3.13 -6.59 15.18
CA LEU A 214 3.43 -5.26 15.69
C LEU A 214 2.34 -4.22 15.37
N TYR A 215 1.58 -4.41 14.29
CA TYR A 215 0.57 -3.43 13.87
C TYR A 215 -0.84 -4.00 13.82
N GLY A 216 -1.06 -5.07 13.07
CA GLY A 216 -2.40 -5.62 12.86
C GLY A 216 -3.12 -6.00 14.15
N ARG A 217 -2.43 -6.73 15.05
CA ARG A 217 -2.97 -7.18 16.34
C ARG A 217 -3.00 -6.06 17.38
N PRO A 218 -1.86 -5.44 17.78
CA PRO A 218 -1.86 -4.54 18.94
C PRO A 218 -2.34 -3.13 18.64
N VAL A 219 -2.14 -2.61 17.43
CA VAL A 219 -2.50 -1.23 17.09
C VAL A 219 -3.90 -1.16 16.50
N LEU A 220 -4.21 -1.94 15.44
CA LEU A 220 -5.54 -1.97 14.86
C LEU A 220 -6.55 -2.74 15.71
N GLY A 221 -6.08 -3.62 16.60
CA GLY A 221 -6.94 -4.45 17.43
C GLY A 221 -7.84 -5.35 16.58
N LEU A 222 -7.29 -5.91 15.49
CA LEU A 222 -8.02 -6.84 14.64
C LEU A 222 -8.30 -8.15 15.37
N ARG A 223 -9.48 -8.70 15.15
CA ARG A 223 -9.98 -9.86 15.83
C ARG A 223 -10.76 -10.79 14.90
N GLU A 224 -11.03 -11.99 15.37
CA GLU A 224 -11.67 -13.03 14.58
C GLU A 224 -13.04 -12.62 14.00
N GLU A 225 -13.84 -11.86 14.76
CA GLU A 225 -15.18 -11.44 14.35
C GLU A 225 -15.19 -10.35 13.28
N ASP A 226 -14.03 -9.79 12.97
CA ASP A 226 -13.95 -8.72 11.98
C ASP A 226 -14.22 -9.22 10.57
N VAL A 227 -14.78 -8.32 9.79
CA VAL A 227 -14.85 -8.40 8.34
C VAL A 227 -14.02 -7.26 7.78
N CYS A 228 -12.90 -7.58 7.14
CA CYS A 228 -11.97 -6.61 6.58
C CYS A 228 -12.32 -6.30 5.12
N PHE A 229 -12.29 -5.03 4.76
CA PHE A 229 -12.42 -4.57 3.38
C PHE A 229 -11.34 -3.53 3.08
N SER A 230 -10.54 -3.75 2.04
CA SER A 230 -9.49 -2.85 1.60
C SER A 230 -9.77 -2.29 0.21
N ALA A 231 -9.81 -0.95 0.09
CA ALA A 231 -9.82 -0.29 -1.21
C ALA A 231 -8.45 -0.35 -1.90
N ALA A 232 -7.36 -0.43 -1.10
CA ALA A 232 -6.01 -0.68 -1.62
C ALA A 232 -5.90 -2.15 -2.05
N LYS A 233 -5.36 -2.37 -3.26
CA LYS A 233 -5.28 -3.69 -3.89
C LYS A 233 -4.21 -4.58 -3.27
N LEU A 234 -4.42 -5.90 -3.34
CA LEU A 234 -3.53 -6.93 -2.78
C LEU A 234 -2.09 -6.88 -3.32
N PHE A 235 -1.87 -6.33 -4.51
CA PHE A 235 -0.52 -6.14 -5.06
C PHE A 235 0.24 -4.93 -4.46
N PHE A 236 -0.38 -4.14 -3.59
CA PHE A 236 0.30 -3.10 -2.81
C PHE A 236 0.60 -3.60 -1.40
N ALA A 237 1.69 -3.13 -0.81
CA ALA A 237 2.08 -3.47 0.56
C ALA A 237 0.94 -3.22 1.56
N TYR A 238 0.27 -2.06 1.47
CA TYR A 238 -0.87 -1.71 2.32
C TYR A 238 -2.04 -2.67 2.13
N GLY A 239 -2.44 -2.96 0.90
CA GLY A 239 -3.53 -3.91 0.60
C GLY A 239 -3.19 -5.35 0.98
N LEU A 240 -1.93 -5.77 0.82
CA LEU A 240 -1.46 -7.11 1.19
C LEU A 240 -1.60 -7.35 2.70
N GLY A 241 -1.24 -6.36 3.53
CA GLY A 241 -1.47 -6.43 4.97
C GLY A 241 -2.96 -6.50 5.29
N ASN A 242 -3.72 -5.55 4.78
CA ASN A 242 -5.13 -5.30 5.13
C ASN A 242 -6.09 -6.39 4.66
N ALA A 243 -5.82 -7.05 3.53
CA ALA A 243 -6.70 -8.03 2.93
C ALA A 243 -6.10 -9.45 2.86
N LEU A 244 -4.89 -9.68 3.39
CA LEU A 244 -4.31 -11.02 3.45
C LEU A 244 -3.67 -11.30 4.81
N SER A 245 -2.50 -10.70 5.12
CA SER A 245 -1.72 -11.14 6.28
C SER A 245 -2.43 -10.86 7.61
N PHE A 246 -3.05 -9.71 7.77
CA PHE A 246 -3.70 -9.33 9.02
C PHE A 246 -4.99 -10.12 9.26
N PRO A 247 -5.98 -10.11 8.34
CA PRO A 247 -7.21 -10.85 8.57
C PRO A 247 -6.98 -12.34 8.73
N LEU A 248 -6.16 -12.96 7.88
CA LEU A 248 -5.87 -14.40 8.01
C LEU A 248 -5.10 -14.72 9.29
N GLY A 249 -4.22 -13.82 9.74
CA GLY A 249 -3.47 -14.01 10.99
C GLY A 249 -4.36 -14.00 12.24
N VAL A 250 -5.52 -13.34 12.21
CA VAL A 250 -6.47 -13.29 13.34
C VAL A 250 -7.71 -14.16 13.14
N GLY A 251 -7.89 -14.75 11.96
CA GLY A 251 -9.06 -15.55 11.63
C GLY A 251 -10.29 -14.74 11.21
N ALA A 252 -10.10 -13.50 10.73
CA ALA A 252 -11.15 -12.61 10.23
C ALA A 252 -11.59 -12.97 8.80
N SER A 253 -12.71 -12.44 8.35
CA SER A 253 -13.18 -12.58 6.96
C SER A 253 -12.77 -11.38 6.11
N VAL A 254 -12.68 -11.54 4.79
CA VAL A 254 -12.29 -10.49 3.84
C VAL A 254 -13.30 -10.37 2.72
N VAL A 255 -13.70 -9.14 2.40
CA VAL A 255 -14.46 -8.80 1.20
C VAL A 255 -13.51 -8.18 0.19
N LEU A 256 -13.43 -8.76 -1.01
CA LEU A 256 -12.56 -8.31 -2.09
C LEU A 256 -13.32 -7.43 -3.11
N MET A 257 -12.56 -6.61 -3.82
CA MET A 257 -13.10 -5.69 -4.83
C MET A 257 -12.15 -5.65 -6.04
N PRO A 258 -12.51 -6.28 -7.18
CA PRO A 258 -11.65 -6.32 -8.37
C PRO A 258 -11.54 -4.96 -9.07
N GLU A 259 -12.63 -4.20 -9.12
CA GLU A 259 -12.71 -2.90 -9.82
C GLU A 259 -12.02 -1.76 -9.06
N ARG A 260 -11.93 -0.60 -9.71
CA ARG A 260 -11.42 0.62 -9.07
C ARG A 260 -12.31 1.03 -7.89
N PRO A 261 -11.72 1.57 -6.81
CA PRO A 261 -12.45 1.98 -5.62
C PRO A 261 -13.22 3.29 -5.84
N THR A 262 -14.30 3.23 -6.62
CA THR A 262 -15.26 4.34 -6.70
C THR A 262 -16.13 4.39 -5.44
N PRO A 263 -16.76 5.52 -5.10
CA PRO A 263 -17.71 5.58 -3.98
C PRO A 263 -18.79 4.51 -4.08
N GLN A 264 -19.42 4.33 -5.24
CA GLN A 264 -20.49 3.34 -5.45
C GLN A 264 -20.01 1.91 -5.23
N ALA A 265 -18.86 1.53 -5.79
CA ALA A 265 -18.27 0.21 -5.59
C ALA A 265 -17.92 -0.04 -4.13
N THR A 266 -17.44 0.98 -3.41
CA THR A 266 -17.13 0.93 -1.99
C THR A 266 -18.41 0.79 -1.15
N PHE A 267 -19.46 1.58 -1.44
CA PHE A 267 -20.74 1.52 -0.70
C PHE A 267 -21.43 0.18 -0.84
N ARG A 268 -21.39 -0.42 -2.02
CA ARG A 268 -21.93 -1.76 -2.28
C ARG A 268 -21.30 -2.80 -1.34
N ARG A 269 -19.98 -2.74 -1.10
CA ARG A 269 -19.28 -3.65 -0.15
C ARG A 269 -19.64 -3.30 1.28
N LEU A 270 -19.61 -2.03 1.67
CA LEU A 270 -19.91 -1.61 3.04
C LEU A 270 -21.33 -1.99 3.49
N ARG A 271 -22.30 -1.98 2.56
CA ARG A 271 -23.68 -2.43 2.81
C ARG A 271 -23.84 -3.95 2.88
N GLY A 272 -22.80 -4.72 2.57
CA GLY A 272 -22.85 -6.18 2.56
C GLY A 272 -23.55 -6.78 1.33
N GLU A 273 -23.63 -6.04 0.23
CA GLU A 273 -24.26 -6.50 -1.02
C GLU A 273 -23.43 -7.56 -1.75
N VAL A 274 -22.19 -7.79 -1.31
CA VAL A 274 -21.30 -8.85 -1.80
C VAL A 274 -21.18 -9.92 -0.72
N GLY A 275 -21.69 -11.11 -1.01
CA GLY A 275 -21.65 -12.29 -0.13
C GLY A 275 -22.32 -12.13 1.23
N GLY A 276 -23.11 -11.08 1.46
CA GLY A 276 -23.82 -10.84 2.71
C GLY A 276 -22.98 -10.39 3.89
N LEU A 277 -21.66 -10.18 3.70
CA LEU A 277 -20.74 -9.75 4.75
C LEU A 277 -20.65 -8.22 4.81
N ARG A 278 -20.96 -7.64 5.97
CA ARG A 278 -20.78 -6.21 6.23
C ARG A 278 -19.40 -5.94 6.84
N PRO A 279 -18.51 -5.18 6.16
CA PRO A 279 -17.23 -4.82 6.71
C PRO A 279 -17.32 -4.08 8.05
N THR A 280 -16.54 -4.55 9.02
CA THR A 280 -16.36 -3.90 10.32
C THR A 280 -15.10 -3.04 10.36
N VAL A 281 -14.13 -3.34 9.48
CA VAL A 281 -12.88 -2.58 9.32
C VAL A 281 -12.69 -2.23 7.85
N PHE A 282 -12.54 -0.93 7.58
CA PHE A 282 -12.33 -0.41 6.22
C PHE A 282 -10.97 0.26 6.10
N PHE A 283 -10.22 -0.14 5.06
CA PHE A 283 -8.90 0.41 4.74
C PHE A 283 -8.98 1.21 3.45
N GLY A 284 -8.80 2.51 3.55
CA GLY A 284 -8.87 3.44 2.43
C GLY A 284 -7.66 4.36 2.32
N ALA A 285 -7.78 5.36 1.45
CA ALA A 285 -6.85 6.46 1.31
C ALA A 285 -7.62 7.80 1.46
N PRO A 286 -6.97 8.90 1.81
CA PRO A 286 -7.62 10.21 2.02
C PRO A 286 -8.51 10.65 0.86
N THR A 287 -8.02 10.51 -0.38
CA THR A 287 -8.80 10.81 -1.59
C THR A 287 -10.09 9.98 -1.68
N GLY A 288 -10.04 8.69 -1.32
CA GLY A 288 -11.22 7.81 -1.28
C GLY A 288 -12.23 8.26 -0.24
N TYR A 289 -11.79 8.58 0.98
CA TYR A 289 -12.66 9.10 2.05
C TYR A 289 -13.32 10.42 1.66
N SER A 290 -12.56 11.33 1.06
CA SER A 290 -13.10 12.61 0.57
C SER A 290 -14.19 12.39 -0.48
N GLY A 291 -13.94 11.51 -1.47
CA GLY A 291 -14.93 11.17 -2.50
C GLY A 291 -16.18 10.51 -1.94
N MET A 292 -16.04 9.61 -0.96
CA MET A 292 -17.18 9.00 -0.27
C MET A 292 -18.03 10.06 0.43
N LEU A 293 -17.41 10.94 1.25
CA LEU A 293 -18.11 11.97 2.02
C LEU A 293 -18.80 13.04 1.16
N ALA A 294 -18.33 13.24 -0.07
CA ALA A 294 -18.94 14.18 -1.02
C ALA A 294 -20.06 13.55 -1.86
N HIS A 295 -20.22 12.21 -1.82
CA HIS A 295 -21.13 11.52 -2.72
C HIS A 295 -22.58 11.56 -2.22
N PRO A 296 -23.58 11.87 -3.09
CA PRO A 296 -24.99 12.00 -2.68
C PRO A 296 -25.60 10.70 -2.14
N GLU A 297 -25.10 9.54 -2.52
CA GLU A 297 -25.58 8.23 -2.05
C GLU A 297 -24.77 7.67 -0.87
N LEU A 298 -24.08 8.55 -0.13
CA LEU A 298 -23.32 8.13 1.07
C LEU A 298 -24.23 7.31 2.01
N PRO A 299 -23.87 6.06 2.39
CA PRO A 299 -24.70 5.23 3.24
C PRO A 299 -24.92 5.88 4.61
N ALA A 300 -26.11 5.71 5.18
CA ALA A 300 -26.34 6.07 6.56
C ALA A 300 -25.51 5.16 7.50
N ARG A 301 -25.23 5.65 8.70
CA ARG A 301 -24.53 4.85 9.74
C ARG A 301 -25.20 3.51 10.02
N SER A 302 -26.53 3.44 9.96
CA SER A 302 -27.31 2.21 10.15
C SER A 302 -27.11 1.15 9.07
N ASP A 303 -26.67 1.56 7.88
CA ASP A 303 -26.53 0.69 6.72
C ASP A 303 -25.19 -0.06 6.70
N VAL A 304 -24.25 0.37 7.54
CA VAL A 304 -22.88 -0.17 7.62
C VAL A 304 -22.59 -0.75 9.01
N ALA A 305 -21.53 -1.55 9.12
CA ALA A 305 -21.11 -2.16 10.39
C ALA A 305 -19.74 -1.67 10.86
N LEU A 306 -19.27 -0.54 10.36
CA LEU A 306 -17.93 -0.04 10.62
C LEU A 306 -17.69 0.26 12.09
N ARG A 307 -16.64 -0.36 12.66
CA ARG A 307 -16.10 -0.03 13.99
C ARG A 307 -14.77 0.74 13.89
N LEU A 308 -14.06 0.57 12.78
CA LEU A 308 -12.73 1.15 12.55
C LEU A 308 -12.53 1.42 11.07
N ALA A 309 -11.86 2.53 10.77
CA ALA A 309 -11.30 2.79 9.47
C ALA A 309 -9.80 3.09 9.60
N SER A 310 -9.02 2.80 8.55
CA SER A 310 -7.60 3.13 8.50
C SER A 310 -7.28 3.84 7.20
N SER A 311 -6.36 4.80 7.27
CA SER A 311 -5.90 5.59 6.13
C SER A 311 -4.39 5.48 5.99
N ALA A 312 -3.91 5.39 4.76
CA ALA A 312 -2.50 5.49 4.41
C ALA A 312 -2.30 5.90 2.94
N GLY A 313 -1.03 6.16 2.61
CA GLY A 313 -0.59 6.46 1.25
C GLY A 313 -0.49 7.95 0.95
N GLU A 314 -1.26 8.77 1.65
CA GLU A 314 -1.24 10.23 1.66
C GLU A 314 -1.50 10.69 3.10
N ALA A 315 -1.12 11.93 3.46
CA ALA A 315 -1.47 12.46 4.77
C ALA A 315 -2.98 12.76 4.84
N LEU A 316 -3.64 12.33 5.92
CA LEU A 316 -5.08 12.53 6.12
C LEU A 316 -5.36 13.96 6.59
N PRO A 317 -6.10 14.79 5.83
CA PRO A 317 -6.60 16.07 6.33
C PRO A 317 -7.51 15.89 7.54
N ALA A 318 -7.33 16.73 8.57
CA ALA A 318 -8.09 16.63 9.82
C ALA A 318 -9.61 16.71 9.60
N ASP A 319 -10.07 17.63 8.73
CA ASP A 319 -11.49 17.78 8.36
C ASP A 319 -12.12 16.47 7.84
N ILE A 320 -11.39 15.72 7.01
CA ILE A 320 -11.90 14.44 6.47
C ILE A 320 -12.10 13.44 7.61
N GLY A 321 -11.14 13.33 8.54
CA GLY A 321 -11.24 12.43 9.68
C GLY A 321 -12.40 12.80 10.61
N GLU A 322 -12.55 14.07 10.93
CA GLU A 322 -13.62 14.59 11.78
C GLU A 322 -15.00 14.37 11.15
N ARG A 323 -15.18 14.68 9.87
CA ARG A 323 -16.44 14.45 9.14
C ARG A 323 -16.80 12.98 9.02
N PHE A 324 -15.82 12.12 8.76
CA PHE A 324 -16.05 10.68 8.71
C PHE A 324 -16.49 10.15 10.06
N LYS A 325 -15.82 10.55 11.15
CA LYS A 325 -16.20 10.19 12.52
C LYS A 325 -17.60 10.68 12.88
N ALA A 326 -17.92 11.93 12.54
CA ALA A 326 -19.25 12.51 12.80
C ALA A 326 -20.37 11.73 12.08
N HIS A 327 -20.11 11.26 10.83
CA HIS A 327 -21.10 10.56 10.04
C HIS A 327 -21.24 9.07 10.42
N PHE A 328 -20.13 8.34 10.49
CA PHE A 328 -20.14 6.88 10.70
C PHE A 328 -19.97 6.47 12.19
N GLY A 329 -19.49 7.36 13.05
CA GLY A 329 -19.17 7.06 14.45
C GLY A 329 -17.91 6.21 14.63
N ALA A 330 -17.11 6.03 13.59
CA ALA A 330 -15.84 5.31 13.60
C ALA A 330 -14.68 6.27 13.31
N ASP A 331 -13.57 6.12 14.03
CA ASP A 331 -12.35 6.89 13.75
C ASP A 331 -11.61 6.36 12.53
N ILE A 332 -10.91 7.26 11.82
CA ILE A 332 -9.91 6.90 10.84
C ILE A 332 -8.53 6.92 11.53
N VAL A 333 -7.90 5.78 11.62
CA VAL A 333 -6.51 5.64 12.10
C VAL A 333 -5.58 5.87 10.92
N ASP A 334 -5.01 7.09 10.85
CA ASP A 334 -4.03 7.44 9.83
C ASP A 334 -2.65 6.92 10.19
N GLY A 335 -1.89 6.46 9.18
CA GLY A 335 -0.54 5.96 9.37
C GLY A 335 0.31 6.08 8.10
N ILE A 336 1.62 6.12 8.29
CA ILE A 336 2.59 5.97 7.20
C ILE A 336 3.23 4.61 7.23
N GLY A 337 3.30 4.03 6.05
CA GLY A 337 4.07 2.85 5.72
C GLY A 337 4.77 3.03 4.39
N SER A 338 5.59 2.08 4.04
CA SER A 338 6.24 2.05 2.73
C SER A 338 6.34 0.62 2.20
N THR A 339 6.58 0.49 0.88
CA THR A 339 6.87 -0.82 0.30
C THR A 339 8.11 -1.44 0.92
N GLU A 340 9.09 -0.62 1.28
CA GLU A 340 10.37 -1.03 1.85
C GLU A 340 10.25 -1.57 3.27
N MET A 341 9.27 -1.07 4.05
CA MET A 341 8.95 -1.54 5.41
C MET A 341 7.75 -2.49 5.43
N LEU A 342 7.23 -2.85 4.25
CA LEU A 342 6.07 -3.69 3.99
C LEU A 342 4.74 -3.09 4.44
N HIS A 343 4.67 -2.44 5.58
CA HIS A 343 3.42 -1.87 6.09
C HIS A 343 3.68 -0.63 6.95
N ILE A 344 2.71 -0.28 7.80
CA ILE A 344 2.71 0.89 8.67
C ILE A 344 3.72 0.70 9.80
N PHE A 345 4.54 1.73 10.05
CA PHE A 345 5.52 1.81 11.13
C PHE A 345 5.34 3.05 12.03
N LEU A 346 4.48 3.99 11.63
CA LEU A 346 4.11 5.18 12.37
C LEU A 346 2.60 5.38 12.19
N SER A 347 1.83 5.52 13.28
CA SER A 347 0.36 5.50 13.19
C SER A 347 -0.31 6.20 14.36
N ASN A 348 -1.48 6.75 14.11
CA ASN A 348 -2.48 6.99 15.13
C ASN A 348 -2.93 5.66 15.77
N ARG A 349 -3.67 5.73 16.87
CA ARG A 349 -4.24 4.55 17.56
C ARG A 349 -5.74 4.75 17.77
N PRO A 350 -6.57 3.68 17.69
CA PRO A 350 -8.02 3.80 17.81
C PRO A 350 -8.52 4.50 19.08
N ASP A 351 -7.79 4.35 20.20
CA ASP A 351 -8.10 4.96 21.50
C ASP A 351 -7.57 6.41 21.63
N ARG A 352 -6.70 6.83 20.71
CA ARG A 352 -5.98 8.11 20.80
C ARG A 352 -5.68 8.70 19.43
N VAL A 353 -6.72 9.02 18.64
CA VAL A 353 -6.55 9.64 17.32
C VAL A 353 -6.25 11.14 17.47
N ARG A 354 -5.23 11.61 16.75
CA ARG A 354 -4.83 13.01 16.60
C ARG A 354 -4.85 13.37 15.12
N TYR A 355 -6.03 13.78 14.62
CA TYR A 355 -6.17 14.22 13.24
C TYR A 355 -5.21 15.37 12.91
N GLY A 356 -4.66 15.40 11.69
CA GLY A 356 -3.62 16.32 11.26
C GLY A 356 -2.19 15.87 11.61
N THR A 357 -2.04 14.74 12.30
CA THR A 357 -0.76 14.06 12.55
C THR A 357 -0.82 12.59 12.13
N THR A 358 0.34 12.00 11.87
CA THR A 358 0.45 10.55 11.62
C THR A 358 0.52 9.74 12.93
N GLY A 359 0.44 10.37 14.09
CA GLY A 359 0.47 9.72 15.40
C GLY A 359 1.88 9.41 15.90
N TRP A 360 2.07 8.19 16.41
CA TRP A 360 3.26 7.75 17.15
C TRP A 360 3.92 6.54 16.48
N PRO A 361 5.20 6.24 16.79
CA PRO A 361 5.83 5.01 16.34
C PRO A 361 5.01 3.78 16.74
N VAL A 362 4.88 2.85 15.80
CA VAL A 362 4.30 1.53 16.08
C VAL A 362 5.27 0.79 17.00
N PRO A 363 4.79 0.15 18.09
CA PRO A 363 5.67 -0.60 18.99
C PRO A 363 6.54 -1.61 18.23
N GLY A 364 7.85 -1.62 18.52
CA GLY A 364 8.82 -2.47 17.81
C GLY A 364 9.48 -1.80 16.60
N TYR A 365 9.12 -0.54 16.29
CA TYR A 365 9.85 0.30 15.35
C TYR A 365 10.45 1.51 16.06
N ASP A 366 11.70 1.80 15.74
CA ASP A 366 12.36 3.04 16.15
C ASP A 366 12.32 4.03 14.98
N ILE A 367 12.12 5.29 15.31
CA ILE A 367 12.02 6.38 14.33
C ILE A 367 13.06 7.44 14.67
N GLU A 368 13.86 7.81 13.66
CA GLU A 368 14.78 8.95 13.72
C GLU A 368 14.46 9.97 12.63
N LEU A 369 14.58 11.24 12.99
CA LEU A 369 14.58 12.35 12.03
C LEU A 369 16.00 12.88 11.92
N ARG A 370 16.58 12.88 10.71
CA ARG A 370 17.96 13.32 10.45
C ARG A 370 17.98 14.53 9.55
N GLY A 371 18.87 15.46 9.86
CA GLY A 371 19.16 16.64 9.06
C GLY A 371 20.00 16.32 7.82
N ASP A 372 20.30 17.35 7.04
CA ASP A 372 21.12 17.23 5.83
C ASP A 372 22.59 16.82 6.15
N ASP A 373 23.04 17.06 7.38
CA ASP A 373 24.34 16.61 7.91
C ASP A 373 24.34 15.17 8.41
N GLY A 374 23.18 14.50 8.39
CA GLY A 374 22.98 13.15 8.89
C GLY A 374 22.82 13.03 10.41
N GLY A 375 22.91 14.14 11.14
CA GLY A 375 22.67 14.22 12.58
C GLY A 375 21.18 14.30 12.93
N PRO A 376 20.79 14.01 14.21
CA PRO A 376 19.41 14.14 14.64
C PRO A 376 18.95 15.61 14.63
N VAL A 377 17.69 15.86 14.25
CA VAL A 377 17.08 17.20 14.33
C VAL A 377 16.35 17.40 15.64
N ALA A 378 16.20 18.67 16.06
CA ALA A 378 15.42 19.03 17.24
C ALA A 378 13.91 18.83 17.01
N ASP A 379 13.15 18.69 18.11
CA ASP A 379 11.68 18.68 18.04
C ASP A 379 11.17 19.99 17.43
N GLY A 380 10.22 19.91 16.53
CA GLY A 380 9.69 21.05 15.77
C GLY A 380 10.42 21.32 14.45
N GLU A 381 11.58 20.71 14.21
CA GLU A 381 12.34 20.87 12.96
C GLU A 381 12.10 19.70 12.00
N PRO A 382 12.03 19.96 10.68
CA PRO A 382 11.85 18.92 9.69
C PRO A 382 13.14 18.11 9.46
N GLY A 383 13.04 16.77 9.49
CA GLY A 383 14.15 15.86 9.19
C GLY A 383 13.74 14.74 8.25
N ASP A 384 14.72 14.13 7.59
CA ASP A 384 14.53 12.91 6.80
C ASP A 384 14.16 11.76 7.74
N LEU A 385 13.11 11.03 7.39
CA LEU A 385 12.55 9.94 8.19
C LEU A 385 13.33 8.66 7.97
N TYR A 386 13.91 8.15 9.03
CA TYR A 386 14.58 6.84 9.10
C TYR A 386 13.84 5.90 10.04
N ILE A 387 13.71 4.65 9.65
CA ILE A 387 12.99 3.62 10.37
C ILE A 387 13.91 2.44 10.64
N HIS A 388 13.98 1.99 11.90
CA HIS A 388 14.56 0.72 12.28
C HIS A 388 13.44 -0.22 12.73
N GLY A 389 13.40 -1.44 12.17
CA GLY A 389 12.37 -2.41 12.53
C GLY A 389 12.47 -3.70 11.73
N PRO A 390 11.83 -4.78 12.21
CA PRO A 390 12.07 -6.15 11.73
C PRO A 390 11.41 -6.47 10.38
N SER A 391 10.55 -5.60 9.84
CA SER A 391 9.85 -5.82 8.57
C SER A 391 10.53 -5.18 7.36
N SER A 392 11.73 -4.60 7.52
CA SER A 392 12.50 -4.00 6.42
C SER A 392 12.79 -5.02 5.33
N ALA A 393 12.61 -4.62 4.07
CA ALA A 393 12.94 -5.44 2.92
C ALA A 393 14.44 -5.77 2.88
N LEU A 394 14.77 -6.93 2.33
CA LEU A 394 16.15 -7.41 2.23
C LEU A 394 16.99 -6.54 1.29
N MET A 395 16.41 -6.12 0.17
CA MET A 395 17.05 -5.32 -0.87
C MET A 395 16.07 -4.89 -1.95
N TYR A 396 16.53 -4.03 -2.87
CA TYR A 396 15.94 -3.92 -4.19
C TYR A 396 16.63 -4.89 -5.14
N TRP A 397 15.86 -5.74 -5.79
CA TRP A 397 16.38 -6.72 -6.74
C TRP A 397 17.12 -6.05 -7.90
N GLY A 398 18.34 -6.53 -8.16
CA GLY A 398 19.18 -6.03 -9.26
C GLY A 398 19.59 -4.56 -9.16
N ASN A 399 19.37 -3.87 -8.01
CA ASN A 399 19.66 -2.46 -7.82
C ASN A 399 20.49 -2.20 -6.56
N ARG A 400 21.79 -2.56 -6.63
CA ARG A 400 22.72 -2.46 -5.51
C ARG A 400 22.90 -1.02 -5.01
N ALA A 401 23.02 -0.06 -5.93
CA ALA A 401 23.25 1.34 -5.56
C ALA A 401 22.07 1.88 -4.74
N LYS A 402 20.84 1.68 -5.22
CA LYS A 402 19.63 2.13 -4.51
C LYS A 402 19.39 1.36 -3.21
N SER A 403 19.72 0.06 -3.17
CA SER A 403 19.63 -0.73 -1.95
C SER A 403 20.51 -0.15 -0.84
N ARG A 404 21.76 0.22 -1.15
CA ARG A 404 22.69 0.82 -0.18
C ARG A 404 22.28 2.22 0.26
N ASP A 405 21.67 3.00 -0.63
CA ASP A 405 21.14 4.32 -0.31
C ASP A 405 19.91 4.25 0.61
N THR A 406 19.07 3.24 0.43
CA THR A 406 17.83 3.07 1.17
C THR A 406 18.02 2.28 2.46
N PHE A 407 18.67 1.10 2.39
CA PHE A 407 18.89 0.19 3.52
C PHE A 407 20.29 0.42 4.10
N GLN A 408 20.36 1.22 5.16
CA GLN A 408 21.61 1.70 5.77
C GLN A 408 21.87 0.99 7.12
N GLY A 409 22.46 -0.19 7.07
CA GLY A 409 22.61 -1.04 8.27
C GLY A 409 21.24 -1.51 8.76
N GLY A 410 20.89 -1.21 10.02
CA GLY A 410 19.57 -1.50 10.59
C GLY A 410 18.48 -0.49 10.22
N TRP A 411 18.82 0.60 9.53
CA TRP A 411 17.90 1.70 9.24
C TRP A 411 17.45 1.70 7.77
N THR A 412 16.18 1.99 7.56
CA THR A 412 15.60 2.21 6.23
C THR A 412 15.26 3.69 6.07
N LYS A 413 15.83 4.35 5.05
CA LYS A 413 15.51 5.72 4.68
C LYS A 413 14.21 5.76 3.85
N SER A 414 13.16 6.41 4.35
CA SER A 414 11.84 6.42 3.68
C SER A 414 11.79 7.33 2.44
N GLY A 415 12.58 8.41 2.46
CA GLY A 415 12.49 9.50 1.49
C GLY A 415 11.36 10.49 1.77
N ASP A 416 10.79 10.44 2.98
CA ASP A 416 9.83 11.41 3.49
C ASP A 416 10.48 12.30 4.54
N LYS A 417 10.00 13.55 4.67
CA LYS A 417 10.37 14.46 5.76
C LYS A 417 9.21 14.59 6.74
N TYR A 418 9.56 14.58 8.02
CA TYR A 418 8.63 14.68 9.14
C TYR A 418 9.11 15.68 10.16
N VAL A 419 8.18 16.18 10.97
CA VAL A 419 8.44 16.97 12.19
C VAL A 419 7.95 16.16 13.37
N ARG A 420 8.76 16.04 14.43
CA ARG A 420 8.34 15.51 15.71
C ARG A 420 7.75 16.63 16.56
N ASN A 421 6.50 16.47 17.00
CA ASN A 421 5.80 17.44 17.81
C ASN A 421 6.16 17.27 19.31
N PRO A 422 5.97 18.33 20.15
CA PRO A 422 6.25 18.23 21.59
C PRO A 422 5.44 17.18 22.34
N ASP A 423 4.29 16.75 21.83
CA ASP A 423 3.45 15.68 22.39
C ASP A 423 3.89 14.27 21.92
N GLY A 424 4.99 14.18 21.18
CA GLY A 424 5.56 12.96 20.66
C GLY A 424 4.90 12.43 19.39
N THR A 425 3.89 13.12 18.85
CA THR A 425 3.32 12.79 17.53
C THR A 425 4.23 13.28 16.41
N TYR A 426 3.99 12.76 15.21
CA TYR A 426 4.75 13.12 14.01
C TYR A 426 3.82 13.72 12.96
N THR A 427 4.25 14.83 12.34
CA THR A 427 3.52 15.51 11.26
C THR A 427 4.31 15.41 9.96
N TYR A 428 3.62 14.97 8.91
CA TYR A 428 4.19 14.86 7.56
C TYR A 428 4.54 16.25 6.99
N SER A 429 5.76 16.40 6.48
CA SER A 429 6.26 17.65 5.90
C SER A 429 6.49 17.58 4.39
N GLY A 430 6.38 16.40 3.79
CA GLY A 430 6.55 16.21 2.34
C GLY A 430 7.58 15.14 2.00
N ARG A 431 7.81 14.96 0.70
CA ARG A 431 8.89 14.10 0.18
C ARG A 431 10.22 14.86 0.26
N SER A 432 11.29 14.16 0.58
CA SER A 432 12.65 14.76 0.60
C SER A 432 13.04 15.35 -0.75
N ASP A 433 12.59 14.72 -1.85
CA ASP A 433 12.83 15.15 -3.24
C ASP A 433 11.80 16.18 -3.76
N ASP A 434 10.70 16.41 -3.04
CA ASP A 434 9.67 17.40 -3.38
C ASP A 434 9.76 18.69 -2.56
N MET A 435 10.55 18.73 -1.47
CA MET A 435 10.71 19.93 -0.66
C MET A 435 11.29 21.08 -1.49
N ILE A 436 10.64 22.23 -1.41
CA ILE A 436 11.00 23.42 -2.21
C ILE A 436 11.88 24.31 -1.37
N LYS A 437 13.07 24.66 -1.86
CA LYS A 437 13.97 25.61 -1.20
C LYS A 437 13.69 27.02 -1.70
N VAL A 438 13.10 27.87 -0.85
CA VAL A 438 12.78 29.26 -1.14
C VAL A 438 13.65 30.16 -0.25
N SER A 439 14.53 30.96 -0.84
CA SER A 439 15.45 31.84 -0.10
C SER A 439 16.22 31.13 1.01
N GLY A 440 16.63 29.88 0.77
CA GLY A 440 17.38 29.08 1.74
C GLY A 440 16.53 28.30 2.74
N ILE A 441 15.21 28.53 2.80
CA ILE A 441 14.29 27.88 3.74
C ILE A 441 13.49 26.81 3.00
N TYR A 442 13.30 25.65 3.64
CA TYR A 442 12.45 24.59 3.08
C TYR A 442 10.97 24.92 3.24
N VAL A 443 10.23 24.77 2.15
CA VAL A 443 8.78 24.89 2.09
C VAL A 443 8.21 23.51 1.71
N SER A 444 7.31 23.02 2.54
CA SER A 444 6.56 21.79 2.25
C SER A 444 5.48 22.07 1.20
N PRO A 445 5.51 21.44 0.03
CA PRO A 445 4.39 21.50 -0.91
C PRO A 445 3.09 21.09 -0.27
N PHE A 446 3.12 19.99 0.51
CA PHE A 446 1.95 19.45 1.18
C PHE A 446 1.28 20.46 2.14
N GLU A 447 2.05 21.20 2.93
CA GLU A 447 1.51 22.19 3.86
C GLU A 447 0.76 23.31 3.12
N VAL A 448 1.29 23.75 1.98
CA VAL A 448 0.65 24.75 1.13
C VAL A 448 -0.60 24.18 0.44
N GLU A 449 -0.53 22.96 -0.09
CA GLU A 449 -1.65 22.26 -0.70
C GLU A 449 -2.79 22.02 0.30
N ALA A 450 -2.48 21.52 1.48
CA ALA A 450 -3.46 21.29 2.55
C ALA A 450 -4.15 22.60 2.98
N THR A 451 -3.44 23.72 2.95
CA THR A 451 -4.03 25.03 3.23
C THR A 451 -4.93 25.50 2.09
N LEU A 452 -4.49 25.36 0.83
CA LEU A 452 -5.29 25.74 -0.33
C LEU A 452 -6.62 24.97 -0.41
N VAL A 453 -6.61 23.67 -0.11
CA VAL A 453 -7.81 22.82 -0.12
C VAL A 453 -8.84 23.19 0.96
N GLN A 454 -8.44 23.91 2.01
CA GLN A 454 -9.38 24.46 2.99
C GLN A 454 -10.23 25.61 2.43
N HIS A 455 -9.82 26.23 1.31
CA HIS A 455 -10.62 27.27 0.68
C HIS A 455 -11.89 26.68 0.06
N PRO A 456 -13.10 27.27 0.28
CA PRO A 456 -14.38 26.71 -0.16
C PRO A 456 -14.46 26.41 -1.66
N ALA A 457 -13.79 27.21 -2.49
CA ALA A 457 -13.79 27.07 -3.95
C ALA A 457 -12.78 26.05 -4.50
N VAL A 458 -11.84 25.56 -3.68
CA VAL A 458 -10.77 24.65 -4.14
C VAL A 458 -11.18 23.20 -3.96
N LEU A 459 -11.08 22.42 -5.02
CA LEU A 459 -11.28 20.96 -5.01
C LEU A 459 -9.97 20.25 -4.69
N GLU A 460 -8.90 20.57 -5.46
CA GLU A 460 -7.57 19.97 -5.34
C GLU A 460 -6.49 21.01 -5.61
N ALA A 461 -5.30 20.78 -5.04
CA ALA A 461 -4.14 21.61 -5.31
C ALA A 461 -2.87 20.75 -5.38
N ALA A 462 -1.92 21.14 -6.22
CA ALA A 462 -0.58 20.59 -6.28
C ALA A 462 0.45 21.73 -6.32
N VAL A 463 1.50 21.64 -5.52
CA VAL A 463 2.54 22.66 -5.44
C VAL A 463 3.89 22.09 -5.85
N ILE A 464 4.60 22.83 -6.71
CA ILE A 464 5.96 22.49 -7.14
C ILE A 464 6.90 23.69 -6.96
N GLY A 465 8.19 23.39 -6.92
CA GLY A 465 9.24 24.39 -7.06
C GLY A 465 9.45 24.74 -8.54
N VAL A 466 9.53 26.04 -8.81
CA VAL A 466 9.94 26.58 -10.12
C VAL A 466 11.06 27.56 -9.91
N THR A 467 11.84 27.81 -10.95
CA THR A 467 12.94 28.80 -10.93
C THR A 467 12.52 30.03 -11.72
N ASP A 468 12.64 31.22 -11.14
CA ASP A 468 12.35 32.46 -11.86
C ASP A 468 13.49 32.87 -12.81
N ALA A 469 13.32 33.98 -13.53
CA ALA A 469 14.30 34.47 -14.50
C ALA A 469 15.66 34.85 -13.86
N GLU A 470 15.67 35.14 -12.55
CA GLU A 470 16.88 35.44 -11.78
C GLU A 470 17.54 34.17 -11.18
N GLY A 471 17.03 32.99 -11.48
CA GLY A 471 17.53 31.70 -10.94
C GLY A 471 17.09 31.41 -9.49
N LEU A 472 16.11 32.12 -8.96
CA LEU A 472 15.64 31.93 -7.59
C LEU A 472 14.46 30.97 -7.51
N GLY A 473 14.50 30.05 -6.53
CA GLY A 473 13.42 29.12 -6.25
C GLY A 473 12.14 29.80 -5.78
N LYS A 474 11.02 29.49 -6.41
CA LYS A 474 9.66 29.95 -6.06
C LYS A 474 8.70 28.78 -5.96
N THR A 475 7.59 28.99 -5.26
CA THR A 475 6.49 28.03 -5.21
C THR A 475 5.43 28.37 -6.25
N LYS A 476 5.01 27.38 -7.04
CA LYS A 476 3.90 27.45 -7.99
C LYS A 476 2.84 26.43 -7.62
N ALA A 477 1.59 26.88 -7.46
CA ALA A 477 0.43 26.03 -7.22
C ALA A 477 -0.37 25.83 -8.50
N PHE A 478 -0.76 24.57 -8.77
CA PHE A 478 -1.79 24.19 -9.73
C PHE A 478 -3.06 23.91 -8.95
N VAL A 479 -4.16 24.56 -9.31
CA VAL A 479 -5.40 24.51 -8.53
C VAL A 479 -6.55 24.05 -9.41
N VAL A 480 -7.29 23.04 -8.96
CA VAL A 480 -8.58 22.62 -9.52
C VAL A 480 -9.68 23.21 -8.65
N CYS A 481 -10.58 23.96 -9.26
CA CYS A 481 -11.74 24.52 -8.58
C CYS A 481 -12.90 23.53 -8.51
N LYS A 482 -13.76 23.67 -7.51
CA LYS A 482 -15.04 22.94 -7.48
C LYS A 482 -15.97 23.46 -8.55
N ASP A 483 -16.84 22.58 -9.07
CA ASP A 483 -17.81 22.94 -10.10
C ASP A 483 -18.65 24.16 -9.71
N GLY A 484 -18.74 25.11 -10.62
CA GLY A 484 -19.49 26.35 -10.44
C GLY A 484 -18.84 27.37 -9.49
N SER A 485 -17.64 27.08 -8.97
CA SER A 485 -16.90 28.00 -8.08
C SER A 485 -15.90 28.83 -8.89
N THR A 486 -15.79 30.12 -8.54
CA THR A 486 -14.75 31.01 -9.08
C THR A 486 -13.96 31.63 -7.94
N VAL A 487 -12.64 31.66 -8.07
CA VAL A 487 -11.72 32.29 -7.10
C VAL A 487 -10.53 32.85 -7.86
N GLY A 488 -10.03 34.01 -7.44
CA GLY A 488 -8.86 34.64 -8.05
C GLY A 488 -7.54 34.16 -7.42
N ALA A 489 -6.46 34.21 -8.21
CA ALA A 489 -5.13 33.84 -7.73
C ALA A 489 -4.68 34.68 -6.51
N GLU A 490 -4.96 35.98 -6.51
CA GLU A 490 -4.60 36.88 -5.40
C GLU A 490 -5.40 36.58 -4.13
N GLU A 491 -6.66 36.15 -4.26
CA GLU A 491 -7.49 35.72 -3.12
C GLU A 491 -6.91 34.46 -2.46
N LEU A 492 -6.53 33.45 -3.26
CA LEU A 492 -5.88 32.24 -2.73
C LEU A 492 -4.51 32.53 -2.11
N LYS A 493 -3.72 33.45 -2.69
CA LYS A 493 -2.45 33.89 -2.10
C LYS A 493 -2.67 34.58 -0.74
N ALA A 494 -3.67 35.45 -0.64
CA ALA A 494 -4.04 36.11 0.61
C ALA A 494 -4.50 35.08 1.64
N PHE A 495 -5.35 34.13 1.25
CA PHE A 495 -5.86 33.06 2.09
C PHE A 495 -4.74 32.21 2.71
N VAL A 496 -3.71 31.87 1.92
CA VAL A 496 -2.54 31.12 2.42
C VAL A 496 -1.66 32.00 3.33
N LYS A 497 -1.44 33.27 2.98
CA LYS A 497 -0.65 34.22 3.80
C LYS A 497 -1.22 34.43 5.19
N GLU A 498 -2.54 34.40 5.36
CA GLU A 498 -3.20 34.53 6.64
C GLU A 498 -3.00 33.31 7.57
N ARG A 499 -2.68 32.14 6.98
CA ARG A 499 -2.65 30.85 7.69
C ARG A 499 -1.25 30.26 7.82
N LEU A 500 -0.34 30.61 6.91
CA LEU A 500 1.04 30.13 6.90
C LEU A 500 2.03 31.30 6.95
N ALA A 501 3.28 30.96 7.35
CA ALA A 501 4.36 31.93 7.33
C ALA A 501 4.51 32.59 5.95
N PRO A 502 4.82 33.91 5.86
CA PRO A 502 4.78 34.67 4.61
C PRO A 502 5.66 34.14 3.49
N TYR A 503 6.71 33.36 3.77
CA TYR A 503 7.58 32.77 2.75
C TYR A 503 6.98 31.51 2.10
N LYS A 504 5.91 30.92 2.68
CA LYS A 504 5.30 29.66 2.23
C LYS A 504 4.23 29.83 1.16
N TYR A 505 3.61 31.04 1.01
CA TYR A 505 2.54 31.20 0.05
C TYR A 505 3.00 30.99 -1.40
N PRO A 506 2.15 30.43 -2.28
CA PRO A 506 2.51 30.21 -3.67
C PRO A 506 2.68 31.54 -4.40
N ARG A 507 3.86 31.75 -5.02
CA ARG A 507 4.13 32.97 -5.79
C ARG A 507 3.36 32.99 -7.09
N LEU A 508 3.16 31.82 -7.68
CA LEU A 508 2.42 31.60 -8.91
C LEU A 508 1.27 30.66 -8.64
N ILE A 509 0.12 30.95 -9.26
CA ILE A 509 -1.06 30.07 -9.23
C ILE A 509 -1.52 29.90 -10.67
N GLU A 510 -1.71 28.65 -11.07
CA GLU A 510 -2.30 28.25 -12.34
C GLU A 510 -3.55 27.41 -12.09
N PHE A 511 -4.67 27.79 -12.68
CA PHE A 511 -5.89 27.00 -12.64
C PHE A 511 -5.87 25.96 -13.75
N VAL A 512 -6.22 24.72 -13.40
CA VAL A 512 -6.23 23.56 -14.29
C VAL A 512 -7.54 22.78 -14.11
N ASP A 513 -7.96 22.07 -15.16
CA ASP A 513 -9.17 21.24 -15.10
C ASP A 513 -8.95 19.98 -14.28
N GLU A 514 -7.74 19.40 -14.36
CA GLU A 514 -7.35 18.21 -13.60
C GLU A 514 -5.85 18.18 -13.27
N LEU A 515 -5.49 17.46 -12.20
CA LEU A 515 -4.10 17.19 -11.84
C LEU A 515 -3.66 15.81 -12.36
N PRO A 516 -2.40 15.65 -12.83
CA PRO A 516 -1.88 14.36 -13.24
C PRO A 516 -1.76 13.44 -12.01
N LYS A 517 -2.37 12.25 -12.10
CA LYS A 517 -2.40 11.28 -11.00
C LYS A 517 -1.90 9.91 -11.44
N THR A 518 -1.43 9.14 -10.48
CA THR A 518 -1.19 7.71 -10.66
C THR A 518 -2.51 6.94 -10.72
N ALA A 519 -2.45 5.67 -11.08
CA ALA A 519 -3.59 4.76 -11.00
C ALA A 519 -4.19 4.64 -9.58
N THR A 520 -3.42 4.99 -8.55
CA THR A 520 -3.83 5.00 -7.13
C THR A 520 -4.37 6.35 -6.66
N GLY A 521 -4.46 7.35 -7.54
CA GLY A 521 -4.94 8.70 -7.21
C GLY A 521 -3.85 9.66 -6.72
N LYS A 522 -2.60 9.22 -6.53
CA LYS A 522 -1.51 10.10 -6.06
C LYS A 522 -1.10 11.10 -7.13
N ILE A 523 -0.94 12.37 -6.75
CA ILE A 523 -0.50 13.45 -7.63
C ILE A 523 0.93 13.20 -8.12
N GLN A 524 1.12 13.27 -9.44
CA GLN A 524 2.40 13.08 -10.12
C GLN A 524 3.10 14.43 -10.33
N ARG A 525 3.67 15.03 -9.26
CA ARG A 525 4.35 16.34 -9.32
C ARG A 525 5.50 16.39 -10.34
N PHE A 526 6.15 15.26 -10.61
CA PHE A 526 7.20 15.19 -11.63
C PHE A 526 6.69 15.56 -13.03
N ARG A 527 5.44 15.20 -13.38
CA ARG A 527 4.82 15.60 -14.66
C ARG A 527 4.54 17.10 -14.72
N LEU A 528 4.14 17.70 -13.59
CA LEU A 528 3.97 19.15 -13.51
C LEU A 528 5.33 19.85 -13.67
N ARG A 529 6.40 19.34 -13.05
CA ARG A 529 7.76 19.85 -13.24
C ARG A 529 8.26 19.72 -14.68
N GLN A 530 8.00 18.57 -15.33
CA GLN A 530 8.35 18.37 -16.76
C GLN A 530 7.60 19.34 -17.68
N ARG A 531 6.32 19.58 -17.41
CA ARG A 531 5.51 20.56 -18.17
C ARG A 531 6.09 21.97 -18.04
N GLU A 532 6.49 22.38 -16.85
CA GLU A 532 7.14 23.69 -16.64
C GLU A 532 8.51 23.78 -17.33
N ALA A 533 9.32 22.74 -17.24
CA ALA A 533 10.63 22.70 -17.91
C ALA A 533 10.55 22.67 -19.45
N GLY A 534 9.45 22.16 -20.02
CA GLY A 534 9.19 22.16 -21.46
C GLY A 534 8.51 23.43 -21.97
N ALA A 535 7.99 24.28 -21.08
CA ALA A 535 7.39 25.56 -21.38
C ALA A 535 8.38 26.75 -21.27
N ALA A 536 9.56 26.52 -20.72
CA ALA A 536 10.69 27.45 -20.64
C ALA A 536 11.67 27.18 -21.78
#